data_9d4bd248138a18b4b2309646240bc4aa
#
_entry.id   9d4bd248138a18b4b2309646240bc4aa
#
_cell.length_a   1.000
_cell.length_b   1.000
_cell.length_c   1.000
_cell.angle_alpha   90.00
_cell.angle_beta   90.00
_cell.angle_gamma   90.00
#
_symmetry.space_group_name_H-M   'P 1'
#
loop_
_entity.id
_entity.type
_entity.pdbx_description
1 polymer ?
#
loop_
_entity_poly.entity_id
_entity_poly.type
_entity_poly.pdbx_seq_one_letter_code
_entity_poly.pdbx_strand_id
1 'polypeptide(L)'
;MILDGYGLRDEKKGNGIAEANTPVMDKLMAEYPFVKGNASGLAVGLPDGQMGNSEVGHMNMGAGRIIYQELTKITKAIADGDFFENKALLAACENAKKNGTALHLMGLVSDGGVHSHITHIYGILELAKRQGLDKVYVHCFLDGRDTPPASGKEYVEQLEAKMKEIGVGEVASVSGRYYAMDRDNRWDRVEKAYAALTRSEGDTAASATEGIQASYDKEVTDEFVVPFVVTKNGTPVATVKDGDSVIFFNFRPDRAREITRTFCADDFDGFDRGERIKTTYVCFTEYDETIPNKMVAFVKEGITNTFGEFLAANNMTQARIAETEKYAHVTFFFNGGVEEPNKGEDRILVKSPKVATYDLKPEMSAYEVCDKLVDAIKADKYDVIVINFANPDMVGHTGVEAAVIKAIEAVDECVGKAVDAVKEVGGQMFICADHGNAEQLIDEETGEPFTAHTTNPVPFILVNADPAYKLREGGCLADIAPTLIELLGMQQPADMTGKSLLVK
;
A
#
# COMPACT_ATOMS: atom_id res chain seq x y z
N MET A 1 1.78 21.83 8.71
CA MET A 1 0.43 22.05 8.12
C MET A 1 0.32 21.24 6.86
N ILE A 2 -0.73 20.45 6.74
CA ILE A 2 -0.98 19.59 5.59
C ILE A 2 -2.22 20.13 4.88
N LEU A 3 -2.09 20.46 3.60
CA LEU A 3 -3.18 20.86 2.71
C LEU A 3 -3.57 19.62 1.88
N ASP A 4 -4.48 18.82 2.41
CA ASP A 4 -4.82 17.49 1.86
C ASP A 4 -5.29 17.60 0.40
N GLY A 5 -4.65 16.89 -0.51
CA GLY A 5 -5.00 16.92 -1.92
C GLY A 5 -4.57 18.16 -2.71
N TYR A 6 -3.68 19.00 -2.16
CA TYR A 6 -3.18 20.21 -2.81
C TYR A 6 -1.95 19.90 -3.67
N GLY A 7 -2.18 19.46 -4.91
CA GLY A 7 -1.10 19.18 -5.88
C GLY A 7 -0.64 20.44 -6.63
N LEU A 8 0.43 20.28 -7.39
CA LEU A 8 1.03 21.33 -8.23
C LEU A 8 1.01 20.90 -9.70
N ARG A 9 0.35 21.72 -10.55
CA ARG A 9 0.27 21.52 -11.98
C ARG A 9 0.34 22.85 -12.71
N ASP A 10 1.11 22.92 -13.78
CA ASP A 10 1.32 24.19 -14.51
C ASP A 10 0.12 24.54 -15.41
N GLU A 11 -0.66 23.54 -15.85
CA GLU A 11 -1.85 23.76 -16.67
C GLU A 11 -3.00 24.36 -15.87
N LYS A 12 -3.69 25.37 -16.46
CA LYS A 12 -4.79 26.05 -15.80
C LYS A 12 -6.14 25.39 -16.02
N LYS A 13 -6.40 24.85 -17.21
CA LYS A 13 -7.69 24.24 -17.53
C LYS A 13 -8.00 23.07 -16.60
N GLY A 14 -9.13 23.12 -15.90
CA GLY A 14 -9.53 22.09 -14.94
C GLY A 14 -8.60 22.00 -13.74
N ASN A 15 -7.90 23.07 -13.40
CA ASN A 15 -7.02 23.18 -12.24
C ASN A 15 -7.67 24.11 -11.22
N GLY A 16 -8.40 23.54 -10.26
CA GLY A 16 -9.13 24.32 -9.26
C GLY A 16 -8.23 25.19 -8.38
N ILE A 17 -6.96 24.84 -8.25
CA ILE A 17 -5.96 25.63 -7.50
C ILE A 17 -5.52 26.85 -8.32
N ALA A 18 -5.16 26.64 -9.60
CA ALA A 18 -4.68 27.71 -10.46
C ALA A 18 -5.80 28.71 -10.88
N GLU A 19 -7.06 28.30 -10.78
CA GLU A 19 -8.23 29.15 -11.05
C GLU A 19 -8.76 29.87 -9.82
N ALA A 20 -8.41 29.40 -8.61
CA ALA A 20 -8.76 30.04 -7.35
C ALA A 20 -7.91 31.32 -7.11
N ASN A 21 -8.46 32.23 -6.35
CA ASN A 21 -7.73 33.41 -5.87
C ASN A 21 -6.97 33.03 -4.58
N THR A 22 -5.67 32.81 -4.70
CA THR A 22 -4.82 32.29 -3.61
C THR A 22 -3.67 33.23 -3.26
N PRO A 23 -3.95 34.51 -2.89
CA PRO A 23 -2.89 35.49 -2.66
C PRO A 23 -1.93 35.13 -1.54
N VAL A 24 -2.36 34.34 -0.54
CA VAL A 24 -1.50 33.89 0.56
C VAL A 24 -0.52 32.84 0.07
N MET A 25 -0.99 31.77 -0.53
CA MET A 25 -0.13 30.69 -1.04
C MET A 25 0.83 31.22 -2.13
N ASP A 26 0.35 32.06 -3.03
CA ASP A 26 1.18 32.71 -4.07
C ASP A 26 2.35 33.49 -3.43
N LYS A 27 2.04 34.28 -2.40
CA LYS A 27 3.04 35.03 -1.66
C LYS A 27 4.02 34.11 -0.91
N LEU A 28 3.52 33.06 -0.26
CA LEU A 28 4.38 32.12 0.48
C LEU A 28 5.35 31.40 -0.44
N MET A 29 4.89 30.92 -1.61
CA MET A 29 5.75 30.28 -2.60
C MET A 29 6.76 31.23 -3.24
N ALA A 30 6.45 32.53 -3.32
CA ALA A 30 7.36 33.54 -3.87
C ALA A 30 8.41 34.06 -2.87
N GLU A 31 8.07 34.19 -1.60
CA GLU A 31 8.90 34.87 -0.59
C GLU A 31 9.67 33.92 0.34
N TYR A 32 9.23 32.65 0.47
CA TYR A 32 9.82 31.66 1.38
C TYR A 32 10.49 30.51 0.62
N PRO A 33 11.41 29.74 1.27
CA PRO A 33 11.93 28.54 0.67
C PRO A 33 10.80 27.60 0.25
N PHE A 34 10.74 27.32 -1.05
CA PHE A 34 9.72 26.50 -1.69
C PHE A 34 10.37 25.52 -2.67
N VAL A 35 9.95 24.26 -2.62
CA VAL A 35 10.30 23.20 -3.59
C VAL A 35 9.10 22.29 -3.85
N LYS A 36 9.15 21.54 -4.95
CA LYS A 36 8.20 20.48 -5.27
C LYS A 36 8.58 19.18 -4.54
N GLY A 37 7.65 18.59 -3.80
CA GLY A 37 7.82 17.32 -3.09
C GLY A 37 7.17 16.16 -3.85
N ASN A 38 7.78 14.98 -3.77
CA ASN A 38 7.23 13.75 -4.35
C ASN A 38 6.25 13.09 -3.38
N ALA A 39 5.01 12.84 -3.83
CA ALA A 39 3.92 12.29 -3.02
C ALA A 39 3.22 11.10 -3.69
N SER A 40 3.86 10.42 -4.66
CA SER A 40 3.28 9.31 -5.42
C SER A 40 4.34 8.22 -5.72
N GLY A 41 3.88 7.07 -6.17
CA GLY A 41 4.71 5.97 -6.61
C GLY A 41 5.74 5.52 -5.56
N LEU A 42 6.92 5.17 -6.02
CA LEU A 42 8.00 4.65 -5.16
C LEU A 42 8.44 5.62 -4.06
N ALA A 43 8.27 6.92 -4.26
CA ALA A 43 8.62 7.94 -3.26
C ALA A 43 7.76 7.87 -1.97
N VAL A 44 6.64 7.17 -2.03
CA VAL A 44 5.75 6.93 -0.88
C VAL A 44 5.48 5.43 -0.62
N GLY A 45 6.25 4.53 -1.26
CA GLY A 45 6.17 3.09 -1.05
C GLY A 45 5.06 2.38 -1.84
N LEU A 46 4.50 3.04 -2.84
CA LEU A 46 3.54 2.50 -3.80
C LEU A 46 4.25 2.04 -5.08
N PRO A 47 3.61 1.21 -5.92
CA PRO A 47 4.10 0.92 -7.27
C PRO A 47 4.43 2.19 -8.06
N ASP A 48 5.39 2.08 -8.99
CA ASP A 48 5.74 3.20 -9.85
C ASP A 48 4.54 3.70 -10.66
N GLY A 49 4.39 5.02 -10.76
CA GLY A 49 3.25 5.65 -11.44
C GLY A 49 1.91 5.60 -10.70
N GLN A 50 1.82 4.97 -9.53
CA GLN A 50 0.60 4.95 -8.74
C GLN A 50 0.42 6.26 -7.96
N MET A 51 -0.77 6.85 -8.04
CA MET A 51 -1.14 8.04 -7.27
C MET A 51 -1.04 7.80 -5.75
N GLY A 52 -0.60 8.80 -5.00
CA GLY A 52 -0.62 8.79 -3.54
C GLY A 52 -2.04 8.79 -2.96
N ASN A 53 -2.13 8.63 -1.65
CA ASN A 53 -3.37 8.77 -0.90
C ASN A 53 -3.06 9.25 0.53
N SER A 54 -4.11 9.70 1.24
CA SER A 54 -3.93 10.31 2.55
C SER A 54 -3.38 9.35 3.59
N GLU A 55 -3.77 8.06 3.57
CA GLU A 55 -3.28 7.05 4.52
C GLU A 55 -1.76 6.86 4.38
N VAL A 56 -1.31 6.58 3.16
CA VAL A 56 0.10 6.39 2.83
C VAL A 56 0.91 7.67 3.06
N GLY A 57 0.39 8.83 2.63
CA GLY A 57 1.06 10.12 2.78
C GLY A 57 1.32 10.46 4.25
N HIS A 58 0.30 10.42 5.10
CA HIS A 58 0.43 10.72 6.53
C HIS A 58 1.31 9.71 7.25
N MET A 59 1.23 8.42 6.87
CA MET A 59 2.08 7.38 7.44
C MET A 59 3.58 7.63 7.14
N ASN A 60 3.92 7.98 5.90
CA ASN A 60 5.30 8.32 5.53
C ASN A 60 5.80 9.57 6.26
N MET A 61 4.96 10.62 6.36
CA MET A 61 5.31 11.84 7.10
C MET A 61 5.61 11.53 8.57
N GLY A 62 4.73 10.77 9.22
CA GLY A 62 4.88 10.44 10.64
C GLY A 62 6.01 9.45 10.94
N ALA A 63 6.25 8.52 10.03
CA ALA A 63 7.32 7.53 10.18
C ALA A 63 8.73 8.08 9.87
N GLY A 64 8.84 9.20 9.15
CA GLY A 64 10.13 9.74 8.71
C GLY A 64 10.93 8.79 7.82
N ARG A 65 10.24 7.86 7.17
CA ARG A 65 10.79 6.89 6.22
C ARG A 65 9.73 6.43 5.23
N ILE A 66 10.16 5.90 4.09
CA ILE A 66 9.23 5.32 3.12
C ILE A 66 8.69 4.00 3.66
N ILE A 67 7.37 3.92 3.80
CA ILE A 67 6.66 2.70 4.22
C ILE A 67 6.14 2.00 2.97
N TYR A 68 6.86 0.97 2.55
CA TYR A 68 6.48 0.20 1.36
C TYR A 68 5.24 -0.65 1.60
N GLN A 69 4.26 -0.54 0.70
CA GLN A 69 3.14 -1.48 0.63
C GLN A 69 3.65 -2.87 0.24
N GLU A 70 2.92 -3.93 0.62
CA GLU A 70 3.40 -5.32 0.45
C GLU A 70 3.85 -5.63 -0.98
N LEU A 71 3.08 -5.25 -2.00
CA LEU A 71 3.45 -5.41 -3.41
C LEU A 71 4.82 -4.78 -3.71
N THR A 72 4.99 -3.52 -3.34
CA THR A 72 6.21 -2.76 -3.62
C THR A 72 7.39 -3.26 -2.78
N LYS A 73 7.13 -3.63 -1.50
CA LYS A 73 8.12 -4.20 -0.58
C LYS A 73 8.73 -5.48 -1.15
N ILE A 74 7.89 -6.40 -1.62
CA ILE A 74 8.35 -7.68 -2.17
C ILE A 74 9.05 -7.48 -3.51
N THR A 75 8.48 -6.64 -4.39
CA THR A 75 9.09 -6.31 -5.69
C THR A 75 10.48 -5.68 -5.50
N LYS A 76 10.61 -4.75 -4.54
CA LYS A 76 11.88 -4.14 -4.18
C LYS A 76 12.87 -5.16 -3.61
N ALA A 77 12.43 -6.04 -2.72
CA ALA A 77 13.29 -7.08 -2.16
C ALA A 77 13.88 -8.00 -3.25
N ILE A 78 13.10 -8.31 -4.30
CA ILE A 78 13.60 -9.08 -5.46
C ILE A 78 14.65 -8.28 -6.22
N ALA A 79 14.39 -6.99 -6.48
CA ALA A 79 15.31 -6.13 -7.24
C ALA A 79 16.62 -5.88 -6.49
N ASP A 80 16.56 -5.66 -5.18
CA ASP A 80 17.73 -5.40 -4.34
C ASP A 80 18.53 -6.69 -3.99
N GLY A 81 17.90 -7.85 -4.13
CA GLY A 81 18.51 -9.15 -3.82
C GLY A 81 18.18 -9.72 -2.44
N ASP A 82 17.61 -8.94 -1.52
CA ASP A 82 17.24 -9.36 -0.18
C ASP A 82 16.24 -10.52 -0.15
N PHE A 83 15.40 -10.61 -1.18
CA PHE A 83 14.47 -11.72 -1.39
C PHE A 83 15.17 -13.07 -1.36
N PHE A 84 16.36 -13.15 -1.95
CA PHE A 84 17.14 -14.41 -2.06
C PHE A 84 17.86 -14.81 -0.77
N GLU A 85 17.86 -13.92 0.22
CA GLU A 85 18.38 -14.15 1.58
C GLU A 85 17.24 -14.37 2.61
N ASN A 86 15.99 -14.38 2.16
CA ASN A 86 14.82 -14.55 3.05
C ASN A 86 14.83 -15.93 3.72
N LYS A 87 14.89 -15.94 5.04
CA LYS A 87 15.07 -17.16 5.83
C LYS A 87 13.94 -18.18 5.67
N ALA A 88 12.69 -17.73 5.56
CA ALA A 88 11.55 -18.63 5.41
C ALA A 88 11.53 -19.27 4.01
N LEU A 89 11.81 -18.50 2.97
CA LEU A 89 11.89 -19.00 1.59
C LEU A 89 13.06 -19.97 1.43
N LEU A 90 14.22 -19.63 2.00
CA LEU A 90 15.39 -20.53 2.02
C LEU A 90 15.10 -21.83 2.77
N ALA A 91 14.40 -21.77 3.92
CA ALA A 91 14.03 -22.97 4.68
C ALA A 91 13.17 -23.96 3.88
N ALA A 92 12.21 -23.43 3.07
CA ALA A 92 11.43 -24.27 2.17
C ALA A 92 12.30 -24.95 1.09
N CYS A 93 13.23 -24.20 0.49
CA CYS A 93 14.17 -24.76 -0.48
C CYS A 93 15.12 -25.79 0.15
N GLU A 94 15.67 -25.49 1.32
CA GLU A 94 16.56 -26.39 2.04
C GLU A 94 15.86 -27.70 2.44
N ASN A 95 14.61 -27.63 2.91
CA ASN A 95 13.83 -28.83 3.21
C ASN A 95 13.65 -29.72 1.98
N ALA A 96 13.22 -29.15 0.85
CA ALA A 96 13.06 -29.90 -0.39
C ALA A 96 14.38 -30.53 -0.85
N LYS A 97 15.46 -29.77 -0.83
CA LYS A 97 16.80 -30.24 -1.23
C LYS A 97 17.32 -31.35 -0.33
N LYS A 98 17.28 -31.14 0.99
CA LYS A 98 17.82 -32.10 1.98
C LYS A 98 17.09 -33.44 1.95
N ASN A 99 15.77 -33.40 1.78
CA ASN A 99 14.92 -34.58 1.81
C ASN A 99 14.68 -35.20 0.41
N GLY A 100 15.12 -34.54 -0.67
CA GLY A 100 14.86 -34.96 -2.04
C GLY A 100 13.37 -34.88 -2.42
N THR A 101 12.59 -34.07 -1.69
CA THR A 101 11.15 -33.85 -1.89
C THR A 101 10.89 -32.67 -2.85
N ALA A 102 9.62 -32.36 -3.11
CA ALA A 102 9.23 -31.30 -4.02
C ALA A 102 9.08 -29.95 -3.33
N LEU A 103 9.27 -28.88 -4.10
CA LEU A 103 8.83 -27.54 -3.78
C LEU A 103 7.58 -27.21 -4.61
N HIS A 104 6.48 -26.92 -3.94
CA HIS A 104 5.22 -26.49 -4.54
C HIS A 104 5.01 -25.00 -4.36
N LEU A 105 4.69 -24.30 -5.44
CA LEU A 105 4.36 -22.89 -5.44
C LEU A 105 2.87 -22.76 -5.76
N MET A 106 2.12 -22.04 -4.95
CA MET A 106 0.70 -21.79 -5.22
C MET A 106 0.33 -20.34 -5.00
N GLY A 107 -0.63 -19.85 -5.77
CA GLY A 107 -1.12 -18.48 -5.66
C GLY A 107 -1.75 -17.96 -6.94
N LEU A 108 -2.23 -16.72 -6.88
CA LEU A 108 -2.90 -16.05 -7.98
C LEU A 108 -1.89 -15.61 -9.04
N VAL A 109 -2.06 -16.09 -10.26
CA VAL A 109 -1.15 -15.84 -11.39
C VAL A 109 -1.73 -14.74 -12.27
N SER A 110 -1.42 -13.51 -11.94
CA SER A 110 -1.76 -12.31 -12.73
C SER A 110 -0.84 -11.14 -12.37
N ASP A 111 -0.96 -10.04 -13.08
CA ASP A 111 -0.31 -8.76 -12.79
C ASP A 111 -1.24 -7.76 -12.08
N GLY A 112 -2.44 -8.18 -11.66
CA GLY A 112 -3.44 -7.33 -11.04
C GLY A 112 -2.98 -6.62 -9.75
N GLY A 113 -1.99 -7.19 -9.04
CA GLY A 113 -1.32 -6.52 -7.93
C GLY A 113 -2.17 -6.35 -6.66
N VAL A 114 -3.35 -6.97 -6.59
CA VAL A 114 -4.25 -6.87 -5.42
C VAL A 114 -3.96 -7.95 -4.39
N HIS A 115 -3.77 -9.20 -4.81
CA HIS A 115 -3.51 -10.35 -3.95
C HIS A 115 -2.10 -10.92 -4.13
N SER A 116 -1.55 -10.78 -5.32
CA SER A 116 -0.26 -11.30 -5.75
C SER A 116 0.26 -10.50 -6.94
N HIS A 117 1.44 -10.81 -7.40
CA HIS A 117 1.95 -10.31 -8.67
C HIS A 117 2.79 -11.38 -9.35
N ILE A 118 2.61 -11.56 -10.67
CA ILE A 118 3.29 -12.61 -11.43
C ILE A 118 4.83 -12.53 -11.37
N THR A 119 5.39 -11.33 -11.20
CA THR A 119 6.84 -11.16 -11.04
C THR A 119 7.38 -11.76 -9.74
N HIS A 120 6.53 -11.91 -8.71
CA HIS A 120 6.96 -12.50 -7.44
C HIS A 120 7.19 -14.00 -7.57
N ILE A 121 6.34 -14.73 -8.31
CA ILE A 121 6.60 -16.15 -8.58
C ILE A 121 7.86 -16.33 -9.44
N TYR A 122 8.18 -15.41 -10.34
CA TYR A 122 9.45 -15.42 -11.07
C TYR A 122 10.65 -15.34 -10.12
N GLY A 123 10.55 -14.49 -9.08
CA GLY A 123 11.56 -14.42 -8.01
C GLY A 123 11.72 -15.73 -7.26
N ILE A 124 10.63 -16.46 -6.96
CA ILE A 124 10.71 -17.76 -6.28
C ILE A 124 11.33 -18.82 -7.20
N LEU A 125 10.98 -18.83 -8.47
CA LEU A 125 11.59 -19.74 -9.46
C LEU A 125 13.08 -19.51 -9.58
N GLU A 126 13.51 -18.26 -9.65
CA GLU A 126 14.94 -17.90 -9.66
C GLU A 126 15.64 -18.35 -8.35
N LEU A 127 14.99 -18.16 -7.19
CA LEU A 127 15.49 -18.67 -5.91
C LEU A 127 15.67 -20.19 -5.94
N ALA A 128 14.65 -20.93 -6.40
CA ALA A 128 14.69 -22.38 -6.52
C ALA A 128 15.84 -22.84 -7.43
N LYS A 129 16.05 -22.15 -8.53
CA LYS A 129 17.19 -22.40 -9.45
C LYS A 129 18.53 -22.16 -8.79
N ARG A 130 18.69 -21.04 -8.06
CA ARG A 130 19.92 -20.72 -7.31
C ARG A 130 20.21 -21.78 -6.24
N GLN A 131 19.16 -22.34 -5.61
CA GLN A 131 19.29 -23.42 -4.62
C GLN A 131 19.53 -24.80 -5.25
N GLY A 132 19.46 -24.91 -6.58
CA GLY A 132 19.71 -26.17 -7.31
C GLY A 132 18.56 -27.17 -7.18
N LEU A 133 17.32 -26.70 -7.08
CA LEU A 133 16.12 -27.55 -7.07
C LEU A 133 15.72 -27.88 -8.51
N ASP A 134 15.26 -29.14 -8.71
CA ASP A 134 14.75 -29.65 -9.98
C ASP A 134 13.26 -30.06 -9.90
N LYS A 135 12.78 -30.38 -8.70
CA LYS A 135 11.36 -30.75 -8.43
C LYS A 135 10.58 -29.55 -7.94
N VAL A 136 10.24 -28.64 -8.84
CA VAL A 136 9.50 -27.40 -8.56
C VAL A 136 8.22 -27.41 -9.36
N TYR A 137 7.07 -27.32 -8.67
CA TYR A 137 5.75 -27.42 -9.29
C TYR A 137 4.90 -26.22 -8.93
N VAL A 138 4.12 -25.73 -9.91
CA VAL A 138 3.28 -24.56 -9.76
C VAL A 138 1.80 -24.96 -9.84
N HIS A 139 1.04 -24.49 -8.88
CA HIS A 139 -0.41 -24.58 -8.82
C HIS A 139 -0.99 -23.18 -9.07
N CYS A 140 -1.47 -22.96 -10.30
CA CYS A 140 -1.93 -21.65 -10.74
C CYS A 140 -3.36 -21.39 -10.26
N PHE A 141 -3.58 -20.28 -9.55
CA PHE A 141 -4.92 -19.75 -9.34
C PHE A 141 -5.17 -18.64 -10.37
N LEU A 142 -6.32 -18.71 -11.06
CA LEU A 142 -6.67 -17.74 -12.10
C LEU A 142 -7.52 -16.61 -11.54
N ASP A 143 -7.29 -15.41 -12.04
CA ASP A 143 -7.85 -14.16 -11.53
C ASP A 143 -9.25 -13.86 -12.13
N GLY A 144 -9.32 -13.16 -13.23
CA GLY A 144 -10.54 -12.77 -13.91
C GLY A 144 -11.41 -11.76 -13.15
N ARG A 145 -10.92 -11.21 -12.03
CA ARG A 145 -11.62 -10.22 -11.21
C ARG A 145 -10.83 -8.92 -11.07
N ASP A 146 -9.55 -9.03 -10.77
CA ASP A 146 -8.62 -7.89 -10.70
C ASP A 146 -7.93 -7.65 -12.05
N THR A 147 -8.15 -8.57 -13.00
CA THR A 147 -7.72 -8.55 -14.40
C THR A 147 -8.88 -8.93 -15.31
N PRO A 148 -8.80 -8.74 -16.64
CA PRO A 148 -9.85 -9.11 -17.56
C PRO A 148 -10.28 -10.60 -17.42
N PRO A 149 -11.58 -10.92 -17.56
CA PRO A 149 -12.12 -12.23 -17.21
C PRO A 149 -11.55 -13.44 -17.94
N ALA A 150 -10.89 -13.26 -19.08
CA ALA A 150 -10.31 -14.32 -19.91
C ALA A 150 -8.84 -14.06 -20.25
N SER A 151 -8.09 -13.48 -19.31
CA SER A 151 -6.65 -13.19 -19.47
C SER A 151 -5.73 -14.25 -18.84
N GLY A 152 -6.28 -15.17 -18.04
CA GLY A 152 -5.52 -16.16 -17.28
C GLY A 152 -4.67 -17.09 -18.13
N LYS A 153 -5.16 -17.45 -19.33
CA LYS A 153 -4.40 -18.26 -20.28
C LYS A 153 -3.09 -17.59 -20.67
N GLU A 154 -3.14 -16.28 -20.98
CA GLU A 154 -1.95 -15.51 -21.35
C GLU A 154 -0.95 -15.42 -20.19
N TYR A 155 -1.41 -15.19 -18.97
CA TYR A 155 -0.53 -15.19 -17.79
C TYR A 155 0.13 -16.54 -17.53
N VAL A 156 -0.58 -17.64 -17.76
CA VAL A 156 0.00 -18.98 -17.63
C VAL A 156 1.03 -19.23 -18.74
N GLU A 157 0.77 -18.80 -19.98
CA GLU A 157 1.74 -18.86 -21.08
C GLU A 157 3.02 -18.06 -20.76
N GLN A 158 2.87 -16.85 -20.20
CA GLN A 158 4.01 -16.04 -19.75
C GLN A 158 4.80 -16.74 -18.64
N LEU A 159 4.11 -17.37 -17.67
CA LEU A 159 4.75 -18.11 -16.59
C LEU A 159 5.51 -19.33 -17.14
N GLU A 160 4.92 -20.12 -18.03
CA GLU A 160 5.57 -21.28 -18.66
C GLU A 160 6.81 -20.86 -19.49
N ALA A 161 6.72 -19.75 -20.21
CA ALA A 161 7.85 -19.18 -20.93
C ALA A 161 8.99 -18.78 -19.94
N LYS A 162 8.64 -18.17 -18.82
CA LYS A 162 9.61 -17.77 -17.79
C LYS A 162 10.23 -18.96 -17.07
N MET A 163 9.47 -20.00 -16.77
CA MET A 163 9.99 -21.27 -16.23
C MET A 163 11.00 -21.91 -17.20
N LYS A 164 10.70 -21.90 -18.48
CA LYS A 164 11.64 -22.39 -19.51
C LYS A 164 12.90 -21.56 -19.61
N GLU A 165 12.81 -20.23 -19.52
CA GLU A 165 13.95 -19.31 -19.51
C GLU A 165 14.87 -19.58 -18.29
N ILE A 166 14.29 -19.67 -17.09
CA ILE A 166 15.02 -19.94 -15.83
C ILE A 166 15.56 -21.38 -15.82
N GLY A 167 14.86 -22.30 -16.46
CA GLY A 167 15.20 -23.72 -16.52
C GLY A 167 14.78 -24.52 -15.27
N VAL A 168 13.69 -24.11 -14.63
CA VAL A 168 13.07 -24.84 -13.49
C VAL A 168 11.58 -24.50 -13.41
N GLY A 169 10.80 -25.45 -12.93
CA GLY A 169 9.36 -25.31 -12.68
C GLY A 169 8.49 -25.96 -13.75
N GLU A 170 7.33 -26.44 -13.33
CA GLU A 170 6.30 -27.03 -14.18
C GLU A 170 4.92 -26.82 -13.56
N VAL A 171 3.89 -26.49 -14.38
CA VAL A 171 2.51 -26.36 -13.89
C VAL A 171 1.92 -27.73 -13.60
N ALA A 172 1.41 -27.91 -12.39
CA ALA A 172 0.83 -29.16 -11.92
C ALA A 172 -0.71 -29.13 -11.83
N SER A 173 -1.28 -28.00 -11.51
CA SER A 173 -2.74 -27.82 -11.47
C SER A 173 -3.15 -26.37 -11.73
N VAL A 174 -4.40 -26.18 -12.12
CA VAL A 174 -5.01 -24.87 -12.33
C VAL A 174 -6.37 -24.83 -11.65
N SER A 175 -6.71 -23.70 -11.03
CA SER A 175 -7.98 -23.47 -10.37
C SER A 175 -8.39 -22.01 -10.46
N GLY A 176 -9.66 -21.73 -10.74
CA GLY A 176 -10.19 -20.39 -10.58
C GLY A 176 -10.16 -19.93 -9.12
N ARG A 177 -9.97 -18.63 -8.89
CA ARG A 177 -9.94 -18.04 -7.54
C ARG A 177 -11.24 -18.27 -6.75
N TYR A 178 -12.35 -18.46 -7.41
CA TYR A 178 -13.62 -18.80 -6.80
C TYR A 178 -13.54 -20.02 -5.89
N TYR A 179 -12.70 -21.00 -6.24
CA TYR A 179 -12.46 -22.22 -5.47
C TYR A 179 -11.26 -22.10 -4.51
N ALA A 180 -10.12 -21.66 -5.03
CA ALA A 180 -8.86 -21.67 -4.27
C ALA A 180 -8.70 -20.47 -3.32
N MET A 181 -9.50 -19.42 -3.50
CA MET A 181 -9.39 -18.17 -2.76
C MET A 181 -10.75 -17.73 -2.18
N ASP A 182 -11.52 -18.68 -1.66
CA ASP A 182 -12.74 -18.37 -0.90
C ASP A 182 -12.41 -17.62 0.39
N ARG A 183 -13.36 -16.84 0.91
CA ARG A 183 -13.27 -16.13 2.19
C ARG A 183 -14.59 -16.13 2.98
N ASP A 184 -15.57 -16.92 2.51
CA ASP A 184 -16.92 -16.95 3.05
C ASP A 184 -17.23 -18.31 3.70
N ASN A 185 -16.17 -19.10 4.04
CA ASN A 185 -16.26 -20.46 4.63
C ASN A 185 -17.08 -21.44 3.74
N ARG A 186 -16.99 -21.25 2.42
CA ARG A 186 -17.56 -22.18 1.45
C ARG A 186 -16.58 -23.33 1.23
N TRP A 187 -16.53 -24.19 2.23
CA TRP A 187 -15.61 -25.34 2.25
C TRP A 187 -15.81 -26.29 1.09
N ASP A 188 -17.02 -26.37 0.54
CA ASP A 188 -17.34 -27.10 -0.69
C ASP A 188 -16.54 -26.60 -1.92
N ARG A 189 -16.14 -25.33 -1.94
CA ARG A 189 -15.27 -24.76 -2.97
C ARG A 189 -13.80 -25.07 -2.68
N VAL A 190 -13.36 -24.78 -1.46
CA VAL A 190 -11.97 -24.98 -1.02
C VAL A 190 -11.56 -26.43 -1.15
N GLU A 191 -12.44 -27.39 -0.81
CA GLU A 191 -12.20 -28.83 -0.96
C GLU A 191 -11.82 -29.22 -2.38
N LYS A 192 -12.49 -28.67 -3.40
CA LYS A 192 -12.18 -28.99 -4.81
C LYS A 192 -10.76 -28.55 -5.18
N ALA A 193 -10.37 -27.34 -4.76
CA ALA A 193 -9.00 -26.85 -4.98
C ALA A 193 -7.98 -27.71 -4.22
N TYR A 194 -8.25 -28.00 -2.94
CA TYR A 194 -7.37 -28.84 -2.10
C TYR A 194 -7.23 -30.25 -2.67
N ALA A 195 -8.32 -30.85 -3.18
CA ALA A 195 -8.31 -32.18 -3.77
C ALA A 195 -7.43 -32.23 -5.04
N ALA A 196 -7.50 -31.21 -5.89
CA ALA A 196 -6.62 -31.10 -7.06
C ALA A 196 -5.14 -30.97 -6.64
N LEU A 197 -4.85 -30.20 -5.59
CA LEU A 197 -3.50 -29.97 -5.06
C LEU A 197 -2.87 -31.24 -4.44
N THR A 198 -3.67 -32.04 -3.72
CA THR A 198 -3.15 -33.09 -2.80
C THR A 198 -3.52 -34.51 -3.21
N ARG A 199 -4.61 -34.71 -3.93
CA ARG A 199 -5.13 -36.02 -4.32
C ARG A 199 -5.17 -36.24 -5.83
N SER A 200 -4.83 -35.21 -6.62
CA SER A 200 -4.98 -35.20 -8.09
C SER A 200 -6.42 -35.53 -8.52
N GLU A 201 -7.39 -35.10 -7.74
CA GLU A 201 -8.81 -35.24 -8.03
C GLU A 201 -9.33 -34.03 -8.80
N GLY A 202 -10.23 -34.28 -9.73
CA GLY A 202 -10.84 -33.28 -10.61
C GLY A 202 -10.67 -33.63 -12.09
N ASP A 203 -11.02 -32.66 -12.95
CA ASP A 203 -10.79 -32.78 -14.39
C ASP A 203 -9.27 -32.84 -14.68
N THR A 204 -8.92 -33.37 -15.84
CA THR A 204 -7.52 -33.47 -16.27
C THR A 204 -7.31 -32.82 -17.62
N ALA A 205 -6.11 -32.25 -17.84
CA ALA A 205 -5.70 -31.70 -19.11
C ALA A 205 -4.26 -32.08 -19.43
N ALA A 206 -3.88 -32.17 -20.71
CA ALA A 206 -2.52 -32.48 -21.12
C ALA A 206 -1.56 -31.30 -20.92
N SER A 207 -2.08 -30.07 -20.86
CA SER A 207 -1.35 -28.88 -20.48
C SER A 207 -2.27 -27.90 -19.74
N ALA A 208 -1.67 -26.95 -19.02
CA ALA A 208 -2.42 -25.91 -18.32
C ALA A 208 -3.22 -25.05 -19.30
N THR A 209 -2.62 -24.63 -20.41
CA THR A 209 -3.25 -23.77 -21.42
C THR A 209 -4.38 -24.46 -22.18
N GLU A 210 -4.25 -25.76 -22.46
CA GLU A 210 -5.35 -26.55 -23.05
C GLU A 210 -6.55 -26.67 -22.10
N GLY A 211 -6.31 -26.92 -20.80
CA GLY A 211 -7.36 -27.00 -19.80
C GLY A 211 -8.08 -25.67 -19.60
N ILE A 212 -7.36 -24.55 -19.60
CA ILE A 212 -7.95 -23.21 -19.53
C ILE A 212 -8.80 -22.94 -20.80
N GLN A 213 -8.27 -23.25 -21.99
CA GLN A 213 -9.00 -23.07 -23.24
C GLN A 213 -10.29 -23.90 -23.26
N ALA A 214 -10.22 -25.15 -22.81
CA ALA A 214 -11.41 -26.02 -22.71
C ALA A 214 -12.48 -25.49 -21.75
N SER A 215 -12.07 -24.70 -20.74
CA SER A 215 -12.99 -23.97 -19.86
C SER A 215 -13.63 -22.79 -20.58
N TYR A 216 -12.84 -21.99 -21.31
CA TYR A 216 -13.35 -20.86 -22.09
C TYR A 216 -14.33 -21.31 -23.19
N ASP A 217 -14.06 -22.45 -23.83
CA ASP A 217 -14.96 -23.04 -24.84
C ASP A 217 -16.35 -23.44 -24.27
N LYS A 218 -16.41 -23.57 -22.94
CA LYS A 218 -17.66 -23.79 -22.18
C LYS A 218 -18.24 -22.51 -21.57
N GLU A 219 -17.73 -21.34 -21.99
CA GLU A 219 -18.08 -20.01 -21.45
C GLU A 219 -17.77 -19.83 -19.94
N VAL A 220 -16.84 -20.64 -19.40
CA VAL A 220 -16.36 -20.52 -18.02
C VAL A 220 -15.03 -19.78 -18.02
N THR A 221 -15.04 -18.55 -17.52
CA THR A 221 -13.87 -17.66 -17.49
C THR A 221 -13.01 -17.87 -16.23
N ASP A 222 -11.88 -17.21 -16.16
CA ASP A 222 -10.78 -17.40 -15.18
C ASP A 222 -11.25 -17.62 -13.74
N GLU A 223 -12.07 -16.70 -13.22
CA GLU A 223 -12.52 -16.73 -11.82
C GLU A 223 -13.19 -18.07 -11.46
N PHE A 224 -13.92 -18.65 -12.40
CA PHE A 224 -14.78 -19.81 -12.19
C PHE A 224 -14.24 -21.11 -12.79
N VAL A 225 -13.00 -21.12 -13.29
CA VAL A 225 -12.37 -22.34 -13.81
C VAL A 225 -12.38 -23.43 -12.72
N VAL A 226 -13.07 -24.52 -13.00
CA VAL A 226 -13.13 -25.66 -12.09
C VAL A 226 -11.72 -26.24 -11.93
N PRO A 227 -11.28 -26.55 -10.70
CA PRO A 227 -9.96 -27.10 -10.48
C PRO A 227 -9.67 -28.34 -11.34
N PHE A 228 -8.55 -28.31 -12.05
CA PHE A 228 -8.10 -29.44 -12.85
C PHE A 228 -6.61 -29.70 -12.68
N VAL A 229 -6.21 -30.95 -12.96
CA VAL A 229 -4.86 -31.45 -12.81
C VAL A 229 -4.20 -31.57 -14.18
N VAL A 230 -2.96 -31.10 -14.29
CA VAL A 230 -2.15 -31.28 -15.50
C VAL A 230 -1.52 -32.68 -15.48
N THR A 231 -1.63 -33.41 -16.59
CA THR A 231 -1.13 -34.76 -16.72
C THR A 231 -0.17 -34.91 -17.88
N LYS A 232 0.87 -35.74 -17.69
CA LYS A 232 1.75 -36.19 -18.77
C LYS A 232 1.55 -37.69 -18.99
N ASN A 233 1.15 -38.05 -20.19
CA ASN A 233 0.84 -39.45 -20.53
C ASN A 233 -0.16 -40.10 -19.53
N GLY A 234 -1.17 -39.33 -19.12
CA GLY A 234 -2.19 -39.78 -18.18
C GLY A 234 -1.76 -39.83 -16.70
N THR A 235 -0.53 -39.45 -16.38
CA THR A 235 -0.02 -39.38 -14.99
C THR A 235 0.01 -37.92 -14.54
N PRO A 236 -0.53 -37.56 -13.35
CA PRO A 236 -0.41 -36.22 -12.78
C PRO A 236 1.03 -35.75 -12.72
N VAL A 237 1.27 -34.47 -13.08
CA VAL A 237 2.60 -33.87 -13.02
C VAL A 237 3.15 -33.91 -11.61
N ALA A 238 2.37 -33.46 -10.64
CA ALA A 238 2.73 -33.56 -9.22
C ALA A 238 1.51 -33.35 -8.32
N THR A 239 1.62 -33.89 -7.10
CA THR A 239 0.71 -33.65 -5.98
C THR A 239 1.53 -33.33 -4.73
N VAL A 240 1.00 -32.51 -3.84
CA VAL A 240 1.62 -32.21 -2.55
C VAL A 240 1.55 -33.43 -1.63
N LYS A 241 2.68 -33.81 -1.04
CA LYS A 241 2.83 -34.98 -0.19
C LYS A 241 3.53 -34.64 1.13
N ASP A 242 3.50 -35.56 2.06
CA ASP A 242 4.28 -35.46 3.29
C ASP A 242 5.76 -35.22 3.02
N GLY A 243 6.33 -34.26 3.72
CA GLY A 243 7.73 -33.87 3.60
C GLY A 243 8.00 -32.81 2.50
N ASP A 244 7.05 -32.51 1.63
CA ASP A 244 7.20 -31.47 0.63
C ASP A 244 7.23 -30.06 1.26
N SER A 245 7.72 -29.11 0.49
CA SER A 245 7.63 -27.69 0.82
C SER A 245 6.56 -26.99 -0.01
N VAL A 246 5.84 -26.06 0.60
CA VAL A 246 4.82 -25.26 -0.06
C VAL A 246 5.11 -23.77 0.18
N ILE A 247 5.14 -22.97 -0.87
CA ILE A 247 5.18 -21.51 -0.78
C ILE A 247 3.91 -20.94 -1.40
N PHE A 248 3.09 -20.27 -0.57
CA PHE A 248 1.92 -19.53 -1.02
C PHE A 248 2.30 -18.06 -1.21
N PHE A 249 2.35 -17.60 -2.48
CA PHE A 249 2.91 -16.30 -2.83
C PHE A 249 1.91 -15.14 -2.87
N ASN A 250 0.67 -15.33 -2.43
CA ASN A 250 -0.25 -14.23 -2.19
C ASN A 250 0.23 -13.40 -0.99
N PHE A 251 0.20 -12.07 -1.10
CA PHE A 251 0.57 -11.17 -0.01
C PHE A 251 -0.64 -10.56 0.72
N ARG A 252 -1.85 -10.62 0.14
CA ARG A 252 -3.07 -10.17 0.81
C ARG A 252 -3.74 -11.33 1.54
N PRO A 253 -4.04 -11.16 2.87
CA PRO A 253 -4.43 -12.28 3.75
C PRO A 253 -5.82 -12.82 3.54
N ASP A 254 -6.81 -11.95 3.26
CA ASP A 254 -8.25 -12.23 3.41
C ASP A 254 -8.73 -13.48 2.67
N ARG A 255 -8.21 -13.74 1.46
CA ARG A 255 -8.53 -14.90 0.63
C ARG A 255 -7.49 -16.03 0.64
N ALA A 256 -6.46 -15.89 1.48
CA ALA A 256 -5.43 -16.91 1.64
C ALA A 256 -5.63 -17.78 2.90
N ARG A 257 -6.44 -17.32 3.86
CA ARG A 257 -6.62 -17.97 5.16
C ARG A 257 -7.21 -19.37 5.06
N GLU A 258 -8.27 -19.56 4.30
CA GLU A 258 -9.04 -20.81 4.30
C GLU A 258 -8.22 -21.98 3.76
N ILE A 259 -7.63 -21.84 2.58
CA ILE A 259 -6.78 -22.91 2.03
C ILE A 259 -5.52 -23.14 2.87
N THR A 260 -4.96 -22.10 3.49
CA THR A 260 -3.85 -22.25 4.42
C THR A 260 -4.25 -23.01 5.68
N ARG A 261 -5.44 -22.76 6.25
CA ARG A 261 -5.99 -23.55 7.37
C ARG A 261 -6.13 -25.02 7.00
N THR A 262 -6.57 -25.30 5.78
CA THR A 262 -6.71 -26.67 5.29
C THR A 262 -5.37 -27.43 5.31
N PHE A 263 -4.24 -26.78 4.99
CA PHE A 263 -2.92 -27.40 5.06
C PHE A 263 -2.34 -27.43 6.47
N CYS A 264 -2.52 -26.35 7.24
CA CYS A 264 -1.72 -26.07 8.42
C CYS A 264 -2.41 -26.33 9.77
N ALA A 265 -3.74 -26.19 9.86
CA ALA A 265 -4.44 -26.37 11.12
C ALA A 265 -4.44 -27.86 11.54
N ASP A 266 -4.13 -28.13 12.80
CA ASP A 266 -4.20 -29.50 13.33
C ASP A 266 -5.67 -29.93 13.51
N ASP A 267 -6.50 -29.02 14.05
CA ASP A 267 -7.94 -29.20 14.24
C ASP A 267 -8.70 -28.50 13.08
N PHE A 268 -8.84 -29.21 11.96
CA PHE A 268 -9.59 -28.69 10.80
C PHE A 268 -10.90 -29.47 10.64
N ASP A 269 -12.00 -28.73 10.55
CA ASP A 269 -13.37 -29.25 10.50
C ASP A 269 -14.19 -28.80 9.27
N GLY A 270 -13.57 -28.09 8.31
CA GLY A 270 -14.26 -27.58 7.13
C GLY A 270 -14.78 -28.67 6.17
N PHE A 271 -14.02 -29.74 5.99
CA PHE A 271 -14.37 -30.94 5.22
C PHE A 271 -13.42 -32.10 5.63
N ASP A 272 -13.74 -33.30 5.20
CA ASP A 272 -12.85 -34.47 5.45
C ASP A 272 -11.64 -34.41 4.51
N ARG A 273 -10.52 -33.90 5.01
CA ARG A 273 -9.24 -33.90 4.30
C ARG A 273 -8.39 -35.15 4.55
N GLY A 274 -8.82 -36.06 5.45
CA GLY A 274 -8.01 -37.13 5.98
C GLY A 274 -6.93 -36.63 6.96
N GLU A 275 -5.84 -37.35 7.08
CA GLU A 275 -4.71 -36.89 7.88
C GLU A 275 -4.05 -35.66 7.27
N ARG A 276 -3.59 -34.76 8.14
CA ARG A 276 -2.89 -33.54 7.69
C ARG A 276 -1.58 -33.89 6.99
N ILE A 277 -1.40 -33.44 5.77
CA ILE A 277 -0.15 -33.52 5.05
C ILE A 277 0.88 -32.61 5.74
N LYS A 278 1.98 -33.17 6.21
CA LYS A 278 3.03 -32.44 6.94
C LYS A 278 4.02 -31.81 5.95
N THR A 279 3.87 -30.54 5.72
CA THR A 279 4.72 -29.78 4.79
C THR A 279 5.52 -28.70 5.52
N THR A 280 6.64 -28.28 4.93
CA THR A 280 7.25 -27.00 5.27
C THR A 280 6.48 -25.92 4.52
N TYR A 281 5.54 -25.28 5.22
CA TYR A 281 4.60 -24.34 4.62
C TYR A 281 5.00 -22.89 4.88
N VAL A 282 5.13 -22.10 3.81
CA VAL A 282 5.52 -20.69 3.87
C VAL A 282 4.42 -19.83 3.27
N CYS A 283 3.90 -18.90 4.07
CA CYS A 283 3.05 -17.81 3.65
C CYS A 283 3.90 -16.59 3.27
N PHE A 284 3.58 -15.89 2.19
CA PHE A 284 4.31 -14.65 1.88
C PHE A 284 4.16 -13.60 2.97
N THR A 285 2.95 -13.42 3.50
CA THR A 285 2.69 -12.53 4.63
C THR A 285 1.97 -13.27 5.75
N GLU A 286 1.81 -12.64 6.90
CA GLU A 286 1.00 -13.21 7.98
C GLU A 286 -0.49 -13.18 7.59
N TYR A 287 -1.04 -14.36 7.29
CA TYR A 287 -2.46 -14.46 6.92
C TYR A 287 -3.38 -14.49 8.13
N ASP A 288 -2.96 -15.15 9.20
CA ASP A 288 -3.69 -15.24 10.46
C ASP A 288 -2.77 -15.86 11.52
N GLU A 289 -2.52 -15.15 12.61
CA GLU A 289 -1.64 -15.60 13.70
C GLU A 289 -2.11 -16.89 14.37
N THR A 290 -3.42 -17.19 14.30
CA THR A 290 -4.01 -18.40 14.89
C THR A 290 -3.74 -19.66 14.07
N ILE A 291 -3.25 -19.56 12.85
CA ILE A 291 -2.92 -20.72 12.01
C ILE A 291 -1.55 -21.27 12.43
N PRO A 292 -1.47 -22.52 12.92
CA PRO A 292 -0.20 -23.14 13.29
C PRO A 292 0.58 -23.67 12.09
N ASN A 293 1.75 -24.28 12.34
CA ASN A 293 2.52 -25.06 11.36
C ASN A 293 2.88 -24.33 10.07
N LYS A 294 3.07 -23.01 10.13
CA LYS A 294 3.48 -22.18 9.00
C LYS A 294 4.69 -21.31 9.35
N MET A 295 5.38 -20.88 8.33
CA MET A 295 6.39 -19.82 8.38
C MET A 295 5.87 -18.60 7.58
N VAL A 296 6.40 -17.42 7.89
CA VAL A 296 6.04 -16.17 7.20
C VAL A 296 7.29 -15.58 6.59
N ALA A 297 7.26 -15.28 5.29
CA ALA A 297 8.40 -14.73 4.56
C ALA A 297 8.57 -13.22 4.80
N PHE A 298 7.50 -12.46 4.70
CA PHE A 298 7.50 -11.01 4.88
C PHE A 298 6.63 -10.65 6.08
N VAL A 299 7.27 -10.59 7.24
CA VAL A 299 6.59 -10.22 8.49
C VAL A 299 6.29 -8.72 8.46
N LYS A 300 5.07 -8.35 8.88
CA LYS A 300 4.70 -6.96 9.07
C LYS A 300 5.33 -6.47 10.38
N GLU A 301 6.40 -5.73 10.27
CA GLU A 301 6.98 -5.04 11.41
C GLU A 301 6.11 -3.84 11.78
N GLY A 302 5.90 -3.62 13.08
CA GLY A 302 5.25 -2.41 13.58
C GLY A 302 6.10 -1.19 13.21
N ILE A 303 5.46 -0.08 12.87
CA ILE A 303 6.15 1.18 12.64
C ILE A 303 6.46 1.80 13.99
N THR A 304 7.73 1.79 14.37
CA THR A 304 8.25 2.34 15.62
C THR A 304 9.10 3.58 15.38
N ASN A 305 9.40 4.33 16.42
CA ASN A 305 10.16 5.57 16.35
C ASN A 305 9.54 6.58 15.37
N THR A 306 8.20 6.67 15.40
CA THR A 306 7.47 7.71 14.66
C THR A 306 7.78 9.09 15.23
N PHE A 307 7.46 10.15 14.47
CA PHE A 307 7.65 11.53 14.94
C PHE A 307 6.90 11.80 16.26
N GLY A 308 5.66 11.26 16.40
CA GLY A 308 4.91 11.37 17.66
C GLY A 308 5.58 10.69 18.84
N GLU A 309 6.13 9.48 18.66
CA GLU A 309 6.89 8.77 19.68
C GLU A 309 8.21 9.49 20.01
N PHE A 310 8.89 10.04 19.00
CA PHE A 310 10.09 10.83 19.17
C PHE A 310 9.85 12.06 20.06
N LEU A 311 8.78 12.82 19.80
CA LEU A 311 8.39 13.96 20.63
C LEU A 311 8.10 13.53 22.07
N ALA A 312 7.32 12.45 22.24
CA ALA A 312 6.98 11.89 23.55
C ALA A 312 8.22 11.44 24.34
N ALA A 313 9.17 10.78 23.68
CA ALA A 313 10.43 10.33 24.28
C ALA A 313 11.32 11.50 24.75
N ASN A 314 11.19 12.66 24.11
CA ASN A 314 11.89 13.90 24.48
C ASN A 314 11.06 14.81 25.39
N ASN A 315 9.94 14.31 25.98
CA ASN A 315 9.01 15.03 26.83
C ASN A 315 8.44 16.32 26.22
N MET A 316 8.30 16.34 24.91
CA MET A 316 7.68 17.44 24.17
C MET A 316 6.17 17.27 24.09
N THR A 317 5.47 18.39 24.06
CA THR A 317 4.00 18.45 23.91
C THR A 317 3.62 18.60 22.45
N GLN A 318 2.54 17.94 22.05
CA GLN A 318 2.08 17.96 20.65
C GLN A 318 0.57 18.02 20.53
N ALA A 319 0.06 18.66 19.48
CA ALA A 319 -1.35 18.66 19.13
C ALA A 319 -1.59 18.10 17.73
N ARG A 320 -2.70 17.39 17.56
CA ARG A 320 -3.23 16.90 16.29
C ARG A 320 -4.58 17.55 16.04
N ILE A 321 -4.70 18.26 14.93
CA ILE A 321 -5.90 19.06 14.63
C ILE A 321 -6.40 18.68 13.24
N ALA A 322 -7.66 18.27 13.14
CA ALA A 322 -8.33 18.05 11.87
C ALA A 322 -9.84 18.00 12.06
N GLU A 323 -10.57 18.14 10.96
CA GLU A 323 -11.98 17.77 10.94
C GLU A 323 -12.19 16.26 10.73
N THR A 324 -13.41 15.75 10.96
CA THR A 324 -13.73 14.32 11.03
C THR A 324 -13.14 13.49 9.88
N GLU A 325 -13.23 13.99 8.64
CA GLU A 325 -12.76 13.26 7.44
C GLU A 325 -11.25 12.96 7.45
N LYS A 326 -10.46 13.80 8.10
CA LYS A 326 -8.99 13.68 8.13
C LYS A 326 -8.42 13.49 9.54
N TYR A 327 -9.29 13.27 10.53
CA TYR A 327 -8.85 13.04 11.91
C TYR A 327 -7.97 11.79 12.06
N ALA A 328 -8.38 10.68 11.48
CA ALA A 328 -7.61 9.43 11.52
C ALA A 328 -6.24 9.58 10.82
N HIS A 329 -6.14 10.47 9.82
CA HIS A 329 -4.90 10.70 9.08
C HIS A 329 -3.84 11.38 9.94
N VAL A 330 -4.19 12.42 10.70
CA VAL A 330 -3.25 13.12 11.60
C VAL A 330 -3.04 12.37 12.93
N THR A 331 -3.79 11.31 13.22
CA THR A 331 -3.68 10.51 14.46
C THR A 331 -3.19 9.10 14.14
N PHE A 332 -4.07 8.17 13.84
CA PHE A 332 -3.77 6.75 13.60
C PHE A 332 -2.70 6.53 12.53
N PHE A 333 -2.88 7.07 11.33
CA PHE A 333 -1.93 6.86 10.23
C PHE A 333 -0.61 7.59 10.47
N PHE A 334 -0.64 8.82 10.95
CA PHE A 334 0.56 9.58 11.29
C PHE A 334 1.37 8.93 12.43
N ASN A 335 0.70 8.23 13.34
CA ASN A 335 1.33 7.45 14.42
C ASN A 335 1.67 6.01 14.01
N GLY A 336 1.78 5.72 12.70
CA GLY A 336 2.23 4.43 12.22
C GLY A 336 1.23 3.28 12.41
N GLY A 337 -0.07 3.58 12.51
CA GLY A 337 -1.14 2.59 12.70
C GLY A 337 -1.43 2.30 14.18
N VAL A 338 -1.04 3.19 15.08
CA VAL A 338 -1.33 3.10 16.53
C VAL A 338 -2.44 4.08 16.90
N GLU A 339 -3.53 3.57 17.46
CA GLU A 339 -4.69 4.39 17.85
C GLU A 339 -4.44 5.19 19.13
N GLU A 340 -3.73 4.61 20.09
CA GLU A 340 -3.43 5.25 21.38
C GLU A 340 -2.60 6.53 21.19
N PRO A 341 -3.01 7.65 21.82
CA PRO A 341 -2.21 8.88 21.77
C PRO A 341 -0.83 8.70 22.41
N ASN A 342 0.18 9.31 21.83
CA ASN A 342 1.49 9.40 22.46
C ASN A 342 1.45 10.24 23.75
N LYS A 343 2.39 10.02 24.65
CA LYS A 343 2.51 10.87 25.84
C LYS A 343 2.70 12.34 25.42
N GLY A 344 1.87 13.24 25.94
CA GLY A 344 1.89 14.66 25.61
C GLY A 344 1.19 15.02 24.27
N GLU A 345 0.45 14.07 23.68
CA GLU A 345 -0.36 14.28 22.47
C GLU A 345 -1.81 14.63 22.83
N ASP A 346 -2.21 15.85 22.54
CA ASP A 346 -3.59 16.27 22.57
C ASP A 346 -4.23 16.18 21.18
N ARG A 347 -5.49 15.79 21.11
CA ARG A 347 -6.25 15.63 19.87
C ARG A 347 -7.44 16.58 19.84
N ILE A 348 -7.50 17.43 18.83
CA ILE A 348 -8.54 18.45 18.64
C ILE A 348 -9.31 18.08 17.37
N LEU A 349 -10.48 17.46 17.58
CA LEU A 349 -11.38 17.07 16.50
C LEU A 349 -12.45 18.13 16.30
N VAL A 350 -12.58 18.60 15.06
CA VAL A 350 -13.70 19.41 14.59
C VAL A 350 -14.64 18.52 13.78
N LYS A 351 -15.95 18.64 13.96
CA LYS A 351 -16.91 17.83 13.20
C LYS A 351 -17.04 18.34 11.78
N SER A 352 -16.93 17.48 10.79
CA SER A 352 -17.25 17.79 9.40
C SER A 352 -18.74 18.08 9.24
N PRO A 353 -19.14 18.94 8.29
CA PRO A 353 -20.53 19.26 8.05
C PRO A 353 -21.31 18.04 7.55
N LYS A 354 -22.56 17.91 8.01
CA LYS A 354 -23.46 16.82 7.60
C LYS A 354 -24.17 17.16 6.30
N VAL A 355 -23.45 17.04 5.19
CA VAL A 355 -23.98 17.23 3.84
C VAL A 355 -23.81 15.93 3.04
N ALA A 356 -24.56 15.75 1.96
CA ALA A 356 -24.48 14.56 1.14
C ALA A 356 -23.13 14.49 0.38
N THR A 357 -22.69 15.62 -0.16
CA THR A 357 -21.41 15.80 -0.84
C THR A 357 -20.86 17.18 -0.49
N TYR A 358 -19.54 17.33 -0.49
CA TYR A 358 -18.90 18.54 0.03
C TYR A 358 -18.90 19.74 -0.96
N ASP A 359 -19.31 19.53 -2.21
CA ASP A 359 -19.63 20.63 -3.13
C ASP A 359 -20.80 21.51 -2.63
N LEU A 360 -21.67 20.97 -1.80
CA LEU A 360 -22.77 21.70 -1.17
C LEU A 360 -22.30 22.63 -0.04
N LYS A 361 -21.11 22.37 0.52
CA LYS A 361 -20.47 23.19 1.54
C LYS A 361 -18.94 23.15 1.39
N PRO A 362 -18.38 23.85 0.39
CA PRO A 362 -16.96 23.74 0.03
C PRO A 362 -15.98 24.18 1.13
N GLU A 363 -16.36 25.15 1.96
CA GLU A 363 -15.56 25.55 3.12
C GLU A 363 -15.48 24.47 4.20
N MET A 364 -16.34 23.47 4.14
CA MET A 364 -16.42 22.39 5.13
C MET A 364 -16.37 22.93 6.57
N SER A 365 -15.40 22.52 7.36
CA SER A 365 -15.15 23.05 8.71
C SER A 365 -13.81 23.81 8.80
N ALA A 366 -13.23 24.24 7.67
CA ALA A 366 -11.91 24.86 7.64
C ALA A 366 -11.77 26.07 8.58
N TYR A 367 -12.78 26.93 8.64
CA TYR A 367 -12.72 28.10 9.51
C TYR A 367 -12.71 27.75 11.00
N GLU A 368 -13.49 26.75 11.42
CA GLU A 368 -13.48 26.27 12.83
C GLU A 368 -12.14 25.56 13.14
N VAL A 369 -11.64 24.77 12.22
CA VAL A 369 -10.29 24.14 12.33
C VAL A 369 -9.22 25.23 12.46
N CYS A 370 -9.29 26.27 11.65
CA CYS A 370 -8.39 27.41 11.68
C CYS A 370 -8.45 28.15 13.02
N ASP A 371 -9.62 28.43 13.55
CA ASP A 371 -9.80 29.09 14.86
C ASP A 371 -9.17 28.27 15.98
N LYS A 372 -9.41 26.93 16.00
CA LYS A 372 -8.76 26.01 16.95
C LYS A 372 -7.25 25.98 16.82
N LEU A 373 -6.74 26.03 15.57
CA LEU A 373 -5.32 26.10 15.28
C LEU A 373 -4.69 27.39 15.83
N VAL A 374 -5.30 28.53 15.52
CA VAL A 374 -4.83 29.84 15.98
C VAL A 374 -4.84 29.92 17.51
N ASP A 375 -5.90 29.44 18.16
CA ASP A 375 -6.00 29.36 19.62
C ASP A 375 -4.88 28.48 20.20
N ALA A 376 -4.62 27.31 19.61
CA ALA A 376 -3.56 26.40 20.04
C ALA A 376 -2.16 27.00 19.89
N ILE A 377 -1.91 27.72 18.80
CA ILE A 377 -0.66 28.44 18.55
C ILE A 377 -0.47 29.56 19.62
N LYS A 378 -1.47 30.39 19.82
CA LYS A 378 -1.40 31.54 20.75
C LYS A 378 -1.36 31.12 22.22
N ALA A 379 -1.87 29.92 22.54
CA ALA A 379 -1.80 29.39 23.90
C ALA A 379 -0.38 29.02 24.34
N ASP A 380 0.57 28.91 23.40
CA ASP A 380 1.98 28.54 23.65
C ASP A 380 2.14 27.27 24.53
N LYS A 381 1.21 26.33 24.32
CA LYS A 381 1.13 25.07 25.08
C LYS A 381 1.89 23.94 24.42
N TYR A 382 2.00 23.96 23.08
CA TYR A 382 2.52 22.85 22.31
C TYR A 382 3.85 23.20 21.66
N ASP A 383 4.80 22.27 21.77
CA ASP A 383 6.07 22.36 21.06
C ASP A 383 5.88 22.10 19.56
N VAL A 384 4.94 21.21 19.20
CA VAL A 384 4.64 20.85 17.82
C VAL A 384 3.13 20.73 17.61
N ILE A 385 2.62 21.26 16.49
CA ILE A 385 1.22 21.12 16.06
C ILE A 385 1.21 20.52 14.66
N VAL A 386 0.49 19.40 14.49
CA VAL A 386 0.18 18.79 13.18
C VAL A 386 -1.29 19.06 12.85
N ILE A 387 -1.52 19.72 11.73
CA ILE A 387 -2.87 20.12 11.29
C ILE A 387 -3.09 19.69 9.85
N ASN A 388 -4.32 19.26 9.52
CA ASN A 388 -4.76 18.95 8.18
C ASN A 388 -6.02 19.76 7.82
N PHE A 389 -5.97 20.41 6.65
CA PHE A 389 -7.14 20.99 6.00
C PHE A 389 -7.64 20.04 4.91
N ALA A 390 -8.84 19.51 5.09
CA ALA A 390 -9.42 18.45 4.27
C ALA A 390 -9.96 18.90 2.91
N ASN A 391 -10.20 20.20 2.74
CA ASN A 391 -11.00 20.74 1.68
C ASN A 391 -10.51 20.43 0.27
N PRO A 392 -9.21 20.60 -0.09
CA PRO A 392 -8.78 20.38 -1.46
C PRO A 392 -9.06 18.97 -1.94
N ASP A 393 -8.88 17.98 -1.07
CA ASP A 393 -9.14 16.58 -1.38
C ASP A 393 -10.63 16.25 -1.38
N MET A 394 -11.33 16.53 -0.29
CA MET A 394 -12.71 16.10 -0.11
C MET A 394 -13.68 16.79 -1.10
N VAL A 395 -13.45 18.06 -1.42
CA VAL A 395 -14.23 18.77 -2.45
C VAL A 395 -13.74 18.39 -3.84
N GLY A 396 -12.43 18.14 -4.02
CA GLY A 396 -11.84 17.66 -5.27
C GLY A 396 -12.49 16.36 -5.76
N HIS A 397 -12.78 15.43 -4.87
CA HIS A 397 -13.48 14.19 -5.18
C HIS A 397 -14.89 14.36 -5.77
N THR A 398 -15.49 15.53 -5.62
CA THR A 398 -16.81 15.83 -6.22
C THR A 398 -16.73 16.15 -7.72
N GLY A 399 -15.56 16.56 -8.21
CA GLY A 399 -15.36 17.00 -9.59
C GLY A 399 -16.08 18.32 -9.94
N VAL A 400 -16.62 19.02 -8.94
CA VAL A 400 -17.36 20.29 -9.13
C VAL A 400 -16.40 21.48 -9.02
N GLU A 401 -15.84 21.90 -10.14
CA GLU A 401 -14.79 22.92 -10.23
C GLU A 401 -15.11 24.22 -9.45
N ALA A 402 -16.32 24.77 -9.60
CA ALA A 402 -16.71 25.97 -8.87
C ALA A 402 -16.75 25.80 -7.34
N ALA A 403 -16.98 24.57 -6.86
CA ALA A 403 -16.91 24.24 -5.44
C ALA A 403 -15.46 24.09 -4.98
N VAL A 404 -14.62 23.46 -5.79
CA VAL A 404 -13.19 23.32 -5.50
C VAL A 404 -12.51 24.68 -5.39
N ILE A 405 -12.78 25.60 -6.30
CA ILE A 405 -12.26 26.99 -6.25
C ILE A 405 -12.61 27.64 -4.89
N LYS A 406 -13.86 27.56 -4.45
CA LYS A 406 -14.27 28.11 -3.15
C LYS A 406 -13.59 27.41 -1.97
N ALA A 407 -13.40 26.11 -2.06
CA ALA A 407 -12.71 25.32 -1.04
C ALA A 407 -11.25 25.78 -0.90
N ILE A 408 -10.56 25.94 -2.02
CA ILE A 408 -9.17 26.43 -2.07
C ILE A 408 -9.05 27.86 -1.52
N GLU A 409 -9.95 28.77 -1.90
CA GLU A 409 -9.97 30.16 -1.40
C GLU A 409 -10.18 30.21 0.12
N ALA A 410 -11.09 29.37 0.67
CA ALA A 410 -11.29 29.27 2.12
C ALA A 410 -10.05 28.76 2.84
N VAL A 411 -9.34 27.77 2.27
CA VAL A 411 -8.09 27.26 2.83
C VAL A 411 -6.98 28.30 2.76
N ASP A 412 -6.86 29.04 1.64
CA ASP A 412 -5.87 30.12 1.49
C ASP A 412 -6.03 31.19 2.59
N GLU A 413 -7.26 31.62 2.88
CA GLU A 413 -7.56 32.54 3.98
C GLU A 413 -7.13 31.95 5.35
N CYS A 414 -7.43 30.67 5.59
CA CYS A 414 -7.05 29.97 6.83
C CYS A 414 -5.53 29.85 6.98
N VAL A 415 -4.81 29.54 5.91
CA VAL A 415 -3.35 29.52 5.87
C VAL A 415 -2.78 30.87 6.27
N GLY A 416 -3.34 31.97 5.75
CA GLY A 416 -2.92 33.33 6.11
C GLY A 416 -3.04 33.61 7.61
N LYS A 417 -4.19 33.31 8.21
CA LYS A 417 -4.43 33.47 9.65
C LYS A 417 -3.46 32.64 10.49
N ALA A 418 -3.19 31.40 10.09
CA ALA A 418 -2.26 30.52 10.78
C ALA A 418 -0.82 31.00 10.69
N VAL A 419 -0.39 31.44 9.52
CA VAL A 419 0.96 32.02 9.30
C VAL A 419 1.17 33.27 10.17
N ASP A 420 0.19 34.16 10.23
CA ASP A 420 0.25 35.35 11.07
C ASP A 420 0.37 34.98 12.56
N ALA A 421 -0.43 34.02 13.02
CA ALA A 421 -0.35 33.52 14.41
C ALA A 421 1.02 32.90 14.73
N VAL A 422 1.58 32.11 13.83
CA VAL A 422 2.94 31.52 14.00
C VAL A 422 4.00 32.60 14.08
N LYS A 423 3.93 33.61 13.22
CA LYS A 423 4.87 34.75 13.27
C LYS A 423 4.74 35.57 14.56
N GLU A 424 3.52 35.76 15.05
CA GLU A 424 3.25 36.49 16.30
C GLU A 424 3.93 35.85 17.49
N VAL A 425 3.97 34.53 17.56
CA VAL A 425 4.63 33.77 18.65
C VAL A 425 6.10 33.42 18.36
N GLY A 426 6.65 33.83 17.22
CA GLY A 426 8.02 33.50 16.83
C GLY A 426 8.25 32.03 16.46
N GLY A 427 7.17 31.31 16.11
CA GLY A 427 7.23 29.93 15.68
C GLY A 427 7.71 29.77 14.24
N GLN A 428 7.88 28.53 13.81
CA GLN A 428 8.22 28.14 12.44
C GLN A 428 7.14 27.20 11.90
N MET A 429 6.91 27.22 10.58
CA MET A 429 5.90 26.36 9.95
C MET A 429 6.44 25.70 8.69
N PHE A 430 6.15 24.40 8.55
CA PHE A 430 6.33 23.66 7.31
C PHE A 430 4.96 23.37 6.71
N ILE A 431 4.71 23.83 5.48
CA ILE A 431 3.46 23.61 4.75
C ILE A 431 3.73 22.58 3.67
N CYS A 432 2.87 21.55 3.59
CA CYS A 432 2.94 20.49 2.59
C CYS A 432 1.53 20.02 2.18
N ALA A 433 1.46 19.14 1.21
CA ALA A 433 0.32 18.28 0.97
C ALA A 433 0.75 16.81 0.97
N ASP A 434 -0.19 15.91 1.06
CA ASP A 434 0.06 14.47 1.14
C ASP A 434 -0.09 13.74 -0.21
N HIS A 435 -0.82 14.33 -1.14
CA HIS A 435 -0.98 13.93 -2.55
C HIS A 435 -1.64 15.07 -3.34
N GLY A 436 -1.77 14.91 -4.65
CA GLY A 436 -2.55 15.81 -5.51
C GLY A 436 -3.99 15.33 -5.71
N ASN A 437 -4.91 16.26 -5.93
CA ASN A 437 -6.31 16.05 -6.29
C ASN A 437 -6.90 17.31 -6.96
N ALA A 438 -6.95 18.44 -6.23
CA ALA A 438 -7.65 19.66 -6.62
C ALA A 438 -7.04 20.38 -7.84
N GLU A 439 -5.81 20.11 -8.19
CA GLU A 439 -5.12 20.69 -9.35
C GLU A 439 -5.49 20.03 -10.69
N GLN A 440 -6.26 18.92 -10.67
CA GLN A 440 -6.71 18.24 -11.87
C GLN A 440 -8.13 17.71 -11.71
N LEU A 441 -9.11 18.42 -12.24
CA LEU A 441 -10.55 18.14 -12.14
C LEU A 441 -11.16 17.64 -13.45
N ILE A 442 -10.37 17.59 -14.50
CA ILE A 442 -10.78 17.13 -15.84
C ILE A 442 -9.78 16.11 -16.32
N ASP A 443 -10.28 14.98 -16.81
CA ASP A 443 -9.49 13.99 -17.54
C ASP A 443 -9.09 14.56 -18.91
N GLU A 444 -7.80 14.57 -19.20
CA GLU A 444 -7.26 15.21 -20.42
C GLU A 444 -7.62 14.47 -21.71
N GLU A 445 -7.81 13.14 -21.62
CA GLU A 445 -8.11 12.31 -22.78
C GLU A 445 -9.60 12.32 -23.11
N THR A 446 -10.44 12.24 -22.09
CA THR A 446 -11.89 12.10 -22.26
C THR A 446 -12.65 13.42 -22.15
N GLY A 447 -12.08 14.40 -21.44
CA GLY A 447 -12.74 15.67 -21.10
C GLY A 447 -13.83 15.56 -20.02
N GLU A 448 -13.97 14.37 -19.42
CA GLU A 448 -14.93 14.11 -18.35
C GLU A 448 -14.38 14.58 -16.98
N PRO A 449 -15.23 14.73 -15.95
CA PRO A 449 -14.76 15.04 -14.61
C PRO A 449 -13.76 14.00 -14.09
N PHE A 450 -12.63 14.48 -13.58
CA PHE A 450 -11.60 13.64 -12.93
C PHE A 450 -11.72 13.82 -11.42
N THR A 451 -12.00 12.75 -10.71
CA THR A 451 -12.28 12.75 -9.26
C THR A 451 -11.30 11.91 -8.44
N ALA A 452 -10.29 11.36 -9.10
CA ALA A 452 -9.24 10.57 -8.45
C ALA A 452 -8.07 11.44 -7.99
N HIS A 453 -7.18 10.88 -7.20
CA HIS A 453 -5.90 11.52 -6.89
C HIS A 453 -4.99 11.56 -8.12
N THR A 454 -3.95 12.38 -8.07
CA THR A 454 -2.98 12.53 -9.15
C THR A 454 -1.59 12.06 -8.74
N THR A 455 -0.71 11.95 -9.71
CA THR A 455 0.73 11.74 -9.49
C THR A 455 1.54 13.03 -9.47
N ASN A 456 0.87 14.18 -9.53
CA ASN A 456 1.52 15.47 -9.52
C ASN A 456 2.29 15.72 -8.22
N PRO A 457 3.37 16.51 -8.25
CA PRO A 457 4.09 16.90 -7.04
C PRO A 457 3.24 17.79 -6.14
N VAL A 458 3.68 17.92 -4.89
CA VAL A 458 3.02 18.73 -3.86
C VAL A 458 3.94 19.87 -3.38
N PRO A 459 3.40 20.97 -2.81
CA PRO A 459 4.22 22.04 -2.29
C PRO A 459 4.94 21.63 -0.98
N PHE A 460 6.21 22.03 -0.85
CA PHE A 460 6.97 22.06 0.39
C PHE A 460 7.45 23.48 0.62
N ILE A 461 6.94 24.13 1.67
CA ILE A 461 7.22 25.54 1.99
C ILE A 461 7.67 25.66 3.43
N LEU A 462 8.79 26.32 3.67
CA LEU A 462 9.32 26.59 5.00
C LEU A 462 9.12 28.05 5.38
N VAL A 463 8.23 28.31 6.34
CA VAL A 463 7.82 29.66 6.75
C VAL A 463 8.43 30.05 8.08
N ASN A 464 8.94 31.29 8.15
CA ASN A 464 9.48 31.93 9.36
C ASN A 464 10.63 31.19 10.05
N ALA A 465 11.42 30.43 9.29
CA ALA A 465 12.65 29.80 9.75
C ALA A 465 13.86 30.76 9.60
N ASP A 466 15.05 30.31 10.02
CA ASP A 466 16.29 31.04 9.79
C ASP A 466 16.44 31.35 8.29
N PRO A 467 16.61 32.63 7.88
CA PRO A 467 16.77 33.02 6.49
C PRO A 467 17.91 32.35 5.72
N ALA A 468 18.88 31.76 6.43
CA ALA A 468 19.96 30.99 5.82
C ALA A 468 19.50 29.66 5.24
N TYR A 469 18.37 29.12 5.70
CA TYR A 469 17.85 27.86 5.20
C TYR A 469 17.22 28.01 3.82
N LYS A 470 17.51 27.03 2.97
CA LYS A 470 16.81 26.71 1.73
C LYS A 470 16.28 25.26 1.83
N LEU A 471 15.45 24.88 0.89
CA LEU A 471 15.00 23.50 0.76
C LEU A 471 15.68 22.84 -0.43
N ARG A 472 16.14 21.58 -0.27
CA ARG A 472 16.67 20.77 -1.37
C ARG A 472 15.54 20.25 -2.26
N GLU A 473 15.81 20.17 -3.54
CA GLU A 473 14.94 19.52 -4.53
C GLU A 473 14.93 18.00 -4.38
N GLY A 474 13.91 17.35 -4.99
CA GLY A 474 13.81 15.90 -5.07
C GLY A 474 13.42 15.20 -3.78
N GLY A 475 12.93 15.94 -2.78
CA GLY A 475 12.44 15.39 -1.54
C GLY A 475 11.08 14.67 -1.66
N CYS A 476 10.73 13.89 -0.63
CA CYS A 476 9.46 13.19 -0.53
C CYS A 476 8.84 13.35 0.87
N LEU A 477 7.64 12.80 1.06
CA LEU A 477 6.90 12.93 2.32
C LEU A 477 7.66 12.36 3.54
N ALA A 478 8.47 11.33 3.33
CA ALA A 478 9.31 10.72 4.37
C ALA A 478 10.41 11.65 4.91
N ASP A 479 10.72 12.73 4.20
CA ASP A 479 11.74 13.70 4.57
C ASP A 479 11.22 14.78 5.54
N ILE A 480 9.90 14.86 5.73
CA ILE A 480 9.26 15.92 6.52
C ILE A 480 9.61 15.78 8.02
N ALA A 481 9.41 14.61 8.64
CA ALA A 481 9.76 14.44 10.06
C ALA A 481 11.26 14.68 10.34
N PRO A 482 12.20 14.15 9.55
CA PRO A 482 13.62 14.54 9.67
C PRO A 482 13.86 16.04 9.60
N THR A 483 13.16 16.75 8.70
CA THR A 483 13.26 18.22 8.57
C THR A 483 12.76 18.94 9.83
N LEU A 484 11.61 18.51 10.36
CA LEU A 484 11.05 19.09 11.59
C LEU A 484 11.95 18.83 12.80
N ILE A 485 12.55 17.64 12.89
CA ILE A 485 13.47 17.28 13.97
C ILE A 485 14.74 18.15 13.91
N GLU A 486 15.28 18.41 12.71
CA GLU A 486 16.42 19.32 12.55
C GLU A 486 16.04 20.78 12.92
N LEU A 487 14.85 21.26 12.56
CA LEU A 487 14.34 22.57 12.99
C LEU A 487 14.20 22.68 14.51
N LEU A 488 13.91 21.58 15.20
CA LEU A 488 13.91 21.51 16.67
C LEU A 488 15.34 21.47 17.27
N GLY A 489 16.38 21.45 16.43
CA GLY A 489 17.77 21.34 16.87
C GLY A 489 18.16 19.97 17.43
N MET A 490 17.44 18.92 17.03
CA MET A 490 17.59 17.55 17.55
C MET A 490 18.11 16.60 16.48
N GLN A 491 18.52 15.40 16.88
CA GLN A 491 18.98 14.34 15.98
C GLN A 491 17.86 13.33 15.76
N GLN A 492 17.59 13.00 14.48
CA GLN A 492 16.58 12.00 14.12
C GLN A 492 16.98 10.58 14.57
N PRO A 493 16.00 9.72 14.91
CA PRO A 493 16.22 8.30 15.18
C PRO A 493 16.85 7.59 13.97
N ALA A 494 17.64 6.54 14.23
CA ALA A 494 18.28 5.74 13.18
C ALA A 494 17.27 5.07 12.23
N ASP A 495 16.09 4.73 12.72
CA ASP A 495 15.01 4.12 11.95
C ASP A 495 14.38 5.09 10.94
N MET A 496 14.48 6.39 11.15
CA MET A 496 14.08 7.40 10.19
C MET A 496 15.14 7.51 9.09
N THR A 497 14.89 6.87 7.96
CA THR A 497 15.80 6.88 6.80
C THR A 497 15.58 8.05 5.85
N GLY A 498 14.52 8.82 6.06
CA GLY A 498 14.29 10.09 5.38
C GLY A 498 15.44 11.08 5.68
N LYS A 499 15.62 12.04 4.80
CA LYS A 499 16.72 13.02 4.90
C LYS A 499 16.13 14.42 5.03
N SER A 500 16.61 15.19 6.00
CA SER A 500 16.19 16.59 6.10
C SER A 500 16.26 17.32 4.76
N LEU A 501 15.26 18.15 4.52
CA LEU A 501 15.16 19.01 3.33
C LEU A 501 16.00 20.30 3.49
N LEU A 502 16.47 20.61 4.71
CA LEU A 502 17.18 21.84 4.98
C LEU A 502 18.59 21.82 4.37
N VAL A 503 18.94 22.91 3.70
CA VAL A 503 20.29 23.22 3.23
C VAL A 503 20.62 24.67 3.60
N LYS A 504 21.89 24.94 3.98
CA LYS A 504 22.38 26.27 4.30
C LYS A 504 23.21 26.86 3.17
#